data_82feeb7a78124c08bf87af546e7f38bb
#
_entry.id   82feeb7a78124c08bf87af546e7f38bb
#
_cell.length_a   1.000
_cell.length_b   1.000
_cell.length_c   1.000
_cell.angle_alpha   90.00
_cell.angle_beta   90.00
_cell.angle_gamma   90.00
#
_symmetry.space_group_name_H-M   'P 1'
#
loop_
_entity.id
_entity.type
_entity.pdbx_description
1 polymer ?
#
loop_
_entity_poly.entity_id
_entity_poly.type
_entity_poly.pdbx_seq_one_letter_code
_entity_poly.pdbx_strand_id
1 'polypeptide(L)'
;NTLFVGDSITEGFEEFGFIDSYNVICGKGDTVLNGLEYISTIKNMNPKNIVLFYGLNDVIEFYSTDPAGWSFQVFKDKYLELVESLQSGLPNSNIYLISPLPITDTSSYQRNYRLTNKNLNIFRNLVQEVALETNSTYIDLSSLALSNENLHTSDGIHFQYDFYPMMLDYLKNYIN
;
A
#
# COMPACT_ATOMS: atom_id res chain seq x y z
N ASN A 1 17.78 -1.03 -7.72
CA ASN A 1 17.52 -1.55 -6.38
C ASN A 1 16.26 -0.88 -5.81
N THR A 2 15.11 -1.49 -6.07
CA THR A 2 13.79 -1.05 -5.59
C THR A 2 13.23 -2.11 -4.67
N LEU A 3 12.85 -1.72 -3.46
CA LEU A 3 12.21 -2.57 -2.46
C LEU A 3 10.72 -2.26 -2.40
N PHE A 4 9.89 -3.28 -2.50
CA PHE A 4 8.44 -3.20 -2.34
C PHE A 4 8.06 -3.64 -0.92
N VAL A 5 7.27 -2.84 -0.24
CA VAL A 5 6.85 -3.10 1.15
C VAL A 5 5.33 -2.89 1.25
N GLY A 6 4.62 -3.90 1.71
CA GLY A 6 3.16 -3.79 1.80
C GLY A 6 2.45 -5.05 2.28
N ASP A 7 1.21 -5.20 1.88
CA ASP A 7 0.30 -6.26 2.28
C ASP A 7 0.23 -7.41 1.25
N SER A 8 -0.88 -8.16 1.25
CA SER A 8 -1.11 -9.27 0.33
C SER A 8 -1.18 -8.88 -1.15
N ILE A 9 -1.50 -7.62 -1.47
CA ILE A 9 -1.42 -7.15 -2.87
C ILE A 9 0.04 -7.06 -3.29
N THR A 10 0.90 -6.56 -2.42
CA THR A 10 2.36 -6.50 -2.66
C THR A 10 2.97 -7.91 -2.77
N GLU A 11 2.50 -8.85 -1.96
CA GLU A 11 2.92 -10.26 -2.01
C GLU A 11 2.76 -10.87 -3.42
N GLY A 12 1.71 -10.48 -4.14
CA GLY A 12 1.47 -10.97 -5.50
C GLY A 12 2.59 -10.67 -6.49
N PHE A 13 3.38 -9.62 -6.31
CA PHE A 13 4.56 -9.37 -7.15
C PHE A 13 5.59 -10.49 -7.05
N GLU A 14 5.78 -11.04 -5.86
CA GLU A 14 6.67 -12.16 -5.60
C GLU A 14 6.02 -13.49 -5.98
N GLU A 15 4.78 -13.74 -5.53
CA GLU A 15 4.06 -15.00 -5.79
C GLU A 15 3.93 -15.30 -7.29
N PHE A 16 3.71 -14.28 -8.11
CA PHE A 16 3.62 -14.41 -9.56
C PHE A 16 4.98 -14.33 -10.28
N GLY A 17 6.06 -14.12 -9.54
CA GLY A 17 7.42 -14.13 -10.10
C GLY A 17 7.81 -12.87 -10.87
N PHE A 18 7.12 -11.73 -10.68
CA PHE A 18 7.48 -10.47 -11.33
C PHE A 18 8.61 -9.72 -10.62
N ILE A 19 8.75 -9.92 -9.33
CA ILE A 19 9.82 -9.33 -8.50
C ILE A 19 10.42 -10.43 -7.64
N ASP A 20 11.74 -10.46 -7.55
CA ASP A 20 12.45 -11.42 -6.70
C ASP A 20 12.06 -11.19 -5.23
N SER A 21 11.86 -12.27 -4.48
CA SER A 21 11.50 -12.24 -3.05
C SER A 21 12.45 -11.38 -2.21
N TYR A 22 13.69 -11.30 -2.60
CA TYR A 22 14.70 -10.45 -1.97
C TYR A 22 14.33 -8.94 -2.01
N ASN A 23 13.49 -8.53 -2.95
CA ASN A 23 13.06 -7.15 -3.14
C ASN A 23 11.61 -6.90 -2.68
N VAL A 24 11.05 -7.81 -1.89
CA VAL A 24 9.69 -7.71 -1.35
C VAL A 24 9.70 -7.98 0.15
N ILE A 25 9.09 -7.08 0.91
CA ILE A 25 8.76 -7.30 2.34
C ILE A 25 7.26 -7.13 2.47
N CYS A 26 6.57 -8.20 2.79
CA CYS A 26 5.11 -8.19 2.86
C CYS A 26 4.59 -9.24 3.81
N GLY A 27 3.33 -9.07 4.20
CA GLY A 27 2.58 -10.06 4.96
C GLY A 27 1.09 -9.96 4.67
N LYS A 28 0.40 -11.09 4.69
CA LYS A 28 -1.06 -11.15 4.58
C LYS A 28 -1.69 -10.43 5.76
N GLY A 29 -2.55 -9.47 5.48
CA GLY A 29 -3.21 -8.68 6.51
C GLY A 29 -2.36 -7.52 7.06
N ASP A 30 -1.17 -7.29 6.53
CA ASP A 30 -0.29 -6.21 6.98
C ASP A 30 -0.93 -4.83 6.83
N THR A 31 -0.62 -4.00 7.80
CA THR A 31 -0.95 -2.57 7.89
C THR A 31 0.32 -1.75 8.05
N VAL A 32 0.19 -0.43 8.12
CA VAL A 32 1.33 0.45 8.43
C VAL A 32 2.02 0.13 9.76
N LEU A 33 1.33 -0.52 10.69
CA LEU A 33 1.93 -0.97 11.96
C LEU A 33 2.99 -2.03 11.71
N ASN A 34 2.75 -2.96 10.80
CA ASN A 34 3.75 -3.94 10.37
C ASN A 34 4.90 -3.26 9.62
N GLY A 35 4.59 -2.25 8.81
CA GLY A 35 5.61 -1.42 8.16
C GLY A 35 6.59 -0.80 9.16
N LEU A 36 6.10 -0.33 10.31
CA LEU A 36 6.95 0.18 11.39
C LEU A 36 7.90 -0.88 11.96
N GLU A 37 7.45 -2.12 12.06
CA GLU A 37 8.27 -3.26 12.51
C GLU A 37 9.39 -3.59 11.50
N TYR A 38 9.18 -3.31 10.22
CA TYR A 38 10.15 -3.60 9.15
C TYR A 38 11.24 -2.52 8.99
N ILE A 39 11.16 -1.38 9.66
CA ILE A 39 12.09 -0.25 9.50
C ILE A 39 13.55 -0.68 9.61
N SER A 40 13.89 -1.47 10.63
CA SER A 40 15.27 -1.93 10.84
C SER A 40 15.76 -2.79 9.66
N THR A 41 14.93 -3.69 9.18
CA THR A 41 15.25 -4.54 8.02
C THR A 41 15.45 -3.70 6.77
N ILE A 42 14.55 -2.76 6.50
CA ILE A 42 14.63 -1.86 5.33
C ILE A 42 15.92 -1.03 5.38
N LYS A 43 16.25 -0.48 6.55
CA LYS A 43 17.49 0.29 6.74
C LYS A 43 18.74 -0.54 6.47
N ASN A 44 18.76 -1.80 6.93
CA ASN A 44 19.88 -2.70 6.68
C ASN A 44 20.03 -3.07 5.19
N MET A 45 18.92 -3.14 4.45
CA MET A 45 18.94 -3.40 3.00
C MET A 45 19.42 -2.20 2.19
N ASN A 46 19.25 -0.99 2.72
CA ASN A 46 19.67 0.28 2.10
C ASN A 46 19.27 0.40 0.62
N PRO A 47 17.97 0.26 0.27
CA PRO A 47 17.53 0.32 -1.11
C PRO A 47 17.58 1.74 -1.66
N LYS A 48 17.79 1.88 -2.99
CA LYS A 48 17.70 3.18 -3.67
C LYS A 48 16.28 3.72 -3.69
N ASN A 49 15.31 2.84 -3.93
CA ASN A 49 13.89 3.17 -3.99
C ASN A 49 13.10 2.28 -3.03
N ILE A 50 12.15 2.88 -2.32
CA ILE A 50 11.24 2.20 -1.41
C ILE A 50 9.82 2.49 -1.88
N VAL A 51 9.07 1.45 -2.22
CA VAL A 51 7.66 1.53 -2.60
C VAL A 51 6.83 0.99 -1.45
N LEU A 52 6.06 1.86 -0.81
CA LEU A 52 5.15 1.51 0.28
C LEU A 52 3.72 1.38 -0.28
N PHE A 53 3.11 0.23 -0.04
CA PHE A 53 1.78 -0.07 -0.55
C PHE A 53 0.88 -0.59 0.57
N TYR A 54 0.36 0.34 1.37
CA TYR A 54 -0.55 0.07 2.50
C TYR A 54 -1.87 0.83 2.33
N GLY A 55 -2.87 0.43 3.09
CA GLY A 55 -4.17 1.09 3.17
C GLY A 55 -5.35 0.14 3.10
N LEU A 56 -5.23 -1.00 2.44
CA LEU A 56 -6.33 -1.96 2.27
C LEU A 56 -6.77 -2.57 3.62
N ASN A 57 -5.86 -3.20 4.34
CA ASN A 57 -6.15 -3.77 5.66
C ASN A 57 -6.29 -2.68 6.73
N ASP A 58 -5.63 -1.54 6.52
CA ASP A 58 -5.69 -0.38 7.40
C ASP A 58 -7.12 0.16 7.49
N VAL A 59 -7.90 0.12 6.42
CA VAL A 59 -9.33 0.47 6.43
C VAL A 59 -10.09 -0.36 7.47
N ILE A 60 -9.74 -1.63 7.62
CA ILE A 60 -10.37 -2.54 8.59
C ILE A 60 -9.91 -2.22 10.02
N GLU A 61 -8.60 -1.98 10.19
CA GLU A 61 -7.97 -1.82 11.49
C GLU A 61 -8.14 -0.42 12.10
N PHE A 62 -8.02 0.63 11.27
CA PHE A 62 -8.00 2.02 11.71
C PHE A 62 -9.32 2.75 11.53
N TYR A 63 -10.27 2.19 10.79
CA TYR A 63 -11.58 2.79 10.65
C TYR A 63 -12.41 2.55 11.92
N SER A 64 -12.68 3.62 12.66
CA SER A 64 -13.52 3.56 13.86
C SER A 64 -14.33 4.82 14.03
N THR A 65 -15.57 4.66 14.44
CA THR A 65 -16.44 5.73 14.96
C THR A 65 -16.32 5.88 16.47
N ASP A 66 -15.59 5.01 17.14
CA ASP A 66 -15.33 5.06 18.57
C ASP A 66 -14.29 6.15 18.86
N PRO A 67 -14.60 7.17 19.68
CA PRO A 67 -13.66 8.22 20.03
C PRO A 67 -12.40 7.72 20.74
N ALA A 68 -12.48 6.55 21.39
CA ALA A 68 -11.35 5.93 22.08
C ALA A 68 -10.59 4.91 21.23
N GLY A 69 -11.10 4.61 20.03
CA GLY A 69 -10.56 3.57 19.17
C GLY A 69 -9.65 4.09 18.05
N TRP A 70 -9.39 3.22 17.11
CA TRP A 70 -8.63 3.54 15.89
C TRP A 70 -9.40 4.55 15.03
N SER A 71 -8.69 5.52 14.49
CA SER A 71 -9.27 6.57 13.67
C SER A 71 -8.44 6.84 12.41
N PHE A 72 -9.00 7.57 11.47
CA PHE A 72 -8.28 8.04 10.28
C PHE A 72 -6.99 8.79 10.65
N GLN A 73 -7.05 9.60 11.71
CA GLN A 73 -5.88 10.37 12.14
C GLN A 73 -4.78 9.45 12.68
N VAL A 74 -5.13 8.39 13.40
CA VAL A 74 -4.15 7.41 13.89
C VAL A 74 -3.46 6.72 12.73
N PHE A 75 -4.19 6.32 11.69
CA PHE A 75 -3.60 5.75 10.47
C PHE A 75 -2.61 6.73 9.83
N LYS A 76 -3.02 7.98 9.63
CA LYS A 76 -2.16 9.01 9.05
C LYS A 76 -0.90 9.23 9.89
N ASP A 77 -1.06 9.37 11.22
CA ASP A 77 0.07 9.60 12.14
C ASP A 77 1.07 8.44 12.09
N LYS A 78 0.59 7.21 12.05
CA LYS A 78 1.46 6.03 11.95
C LYS A 78 2.15 5.92 10.60
N TYR A 79 1.48 6.29 9.52
CA TYR A 79 2.10 6.33 8.20
C TYR A 79 3.17 7.44 8.11
N LEU A 80 2.89 8.61 8.67
CA LEU A 80 3.89 9.69 8.79
C LEU A 80 5.12 9.20 9.56
N GLU A 81 4.92 8.55 10.71
CA GLU A 81 6.01 7.97 11.52
C GLU A 81 6.86 6.99 10.71
N LEU A 82 6.23 6.12 9.91
CA LEU A 82 6.93 5.17 9.06
C LEU A 82 7.80 5.88 8.02
N VAL A 83 7.22 6.81 7.26
CA VAL A 83 7.92 7.51 6.18
C VAL A 83 9.05 8.37 6.73
N GLU A 84 8.80 9.16 7.76
CA GLU A 84 9.81 10.03 8.39
C GLU A 84 10.97 9.23 8.99
N SER A 85 10.67 8.08 9.60
CA SER A 85 11.71 7.18 10.13
C SER A 85 12.59 6.60 9.03
N LEU A 86 12.00 6.26 7.89
CA LEU A 86 12.75 5.78 6.73
C LEU A 86 13.60 6.90 6.12
N GLN A 87 13.05 8.09 5.95
CA GLN A 87 13.77 9.26 5.43
C GLN A 87 14.96 9.63 6.31
N SER A 88 14.77 9.63 7.63
CA SER A 88 15.83 9.92 8.59
C SER A 88 16.96 8.89 8.55
N GLY A 89 16.61 7.61 8.40
CA GLY A 89 17.60 6.53 8.37
C GLY A 89 18.22 6.28 6.99
N LEU A 90 17.55 6.69 5.94
CA LEU A 90 17.95 6.47 4.55
C LEU A 90 17.77 7.75 3.72
N PRO A 91 18.56 8.80 4.01
CA PRO A 91 18.35 10.12 3.41
C PRO A 91 18.56 10.18 1.88
N ASN A 92 19.16 9.16 1.30
CA ASN A 92 19.40 9.06 -0.15
C ASN A 92 18.40 8.16 -0.87
N SER A 93 17.46 7.57 -0.15
CA SER A 93 16.43 6.72 -0.74
C SER A 93 15.23 7.55 -1.20
N ASN A 94 14.69 7.21 -2.37
CA ASN A 94 13.43 7.78 -2.84
C ASN A 94 12.27 6.94 -2.26
N ILE A 95 11.25 7.61 -1.76
CA ILE A 95 10.07 6.95 -1.19
C ILE A 95 8.85 7.24 -2.05
N TYR A 96 8.15 6.17 -2.42
CA TYR A 96 6.93 6.18 -3.23
C TYR A 96 5.80 5.56 -2.42
N LEU A 97 4.65 6.21 -2.41
CA LEU A 97 3.47 5.78 -1.67
C LEU A 97 2.36 5.43 -2.66
N ILE A 98 2.01 4.16 -2.75
CA ILE A 98 0.85 3.71 -3.51
C ILE A 98 -0.36 3.67 -2.58
N SER A 99 -1.43 4.35 -2.96
CA SER A 99 -2.68 4.34 -2.21
C SER A 99 -3.46 3.03 -2.42
N PRO A 100 -4.35 2.66 -1.48
CA PRO A 100 -5.15 1.44 -1.60
C PRO A 100 -6.03 1.48 -2.86
N LEU A 101 -6.20 0.31 -3.48
CA LEU A 101 -6.95 0.13 -4.71
C LEU A 101 -8.44 -0.06 -4.45
N PRO A 102 -9.32 0.32 -5.40
CA PRO A 102 -10.73 0.03 -5.31
C PRO A 102 -11.00 -1.48 -5.35
N ILE A 103 -12.08 -1.89 -4.70
CA ILE A 103 -12.62 -3.25 -4.69
C ILE A 103 -13.85 -3.32 -5.59
N THR A 104 -14.26 -4.53 -5.98
CA THR A 104 -15.50 -4.71 -6.75
C THR A 104 -16.72 -4.75 -5.84
N ASP A 105 -17.87 -4.28 -6.33
CA ASP A 105 -19.14 -4.30 -5.59
C ASP A 105 -19.68 -5.72 -5.33
N THR A 106 -19.21 -6.69 -6.11
CA THR A 106 -19.59 -8.10 -5.98
C THR A 106 -18.69 -8.86 -5.01
N SER A 107 -17.82 -8.15 -4.33
CA SER A 107 -16.90 -8.80 -3.41
C SER A 107 -17.65 -9.58 -2.35
N SER A 108 -17.24 -10.82 -2.14
CA SER A 108 -17.66 -11.64 -0.99
C SER A 108 -17.27 -11.00 0.36
N TYR A 109 -16.69 -9.85 0.32
CA TYR A 109 -16.20 -9.00 1.40
C TYR A 109 -17.24 -8.11 2.03
N GLN A 110 -18.48 -8.23 1.67
CA GLN A 110 -19.58 -7.76 2.50
C GLN A 110 -19.52 -8.31 3.94
N ARG A 111 -18.57 -9.17 4.22
CA ARG A 111 -18.25 -9.66 5.57
C ARG A 111 -17.67 -8.59 6.48
N ASN A 112 -17.01 -7.57 5.94
CA ASN A 112 -16.48 -6.47 6.72
C ASN A 112 -17.12 -5.16 6.25
N TYR A 113 -18.02 -4.62 7.07
CA TYR A 113 -18.73 -3.39 6.77
C TYR A 113 -17.82 -2.15 6.66
N ARG A 114 -16.57 -2.25 7.10
CA ARG A 114 -15.57 -1.17 7.02
C ARG A 114 -14.89 -1.13 5.66
N LEU A 115 -14.73 -2.28 5.01
CA LEU A 115 -14.05 -2.39 3.72
C LEU A 115 -15.01 -2.04 2.58
N THR A 116 -15.09 -0.76 2.28
CA THR A 116 -15.92 -0.20 1.22
C THR A 116 -15.11 0.73 0.34
N ASN A 117 -15.51 0.93 -0.91
CA ASN A 117 -14.87 1.92 -1.79
C ASN A 117 -14.94 3.35 -1.24
N LYS A 118 -16.00 3.68 -0.51
CA LYS A 118 -16.12 4.97 0.18
C LYS A 118 -14.98 5.14 1.21
N ASN A 119 -14.75 4.15 2.04
CA ASN A 119 -13.71 4.19 3.06
C ASN A 119 -12.31 4.10 2.45
N LEU A 120 -12.13 3.27 1.43
CA LEU A 120 -10.87 3.21 0.68
C LEU A 120 -10.51 4.56 0.06
N ASN A 121 -11.51 5.31 -0.42
CA ASN A 121 -11.28 6.65 -0.94
C ASN A 121 -10.80 7.64 0.13
N ILE A 122 -11.34 7.53 1.36
CA ILE A 122 -10.86 8.33 2.50
C ILE A 122 -9.38 8.00 2.76
N PHE A 123 -9.04 6.72 2.85
CA PHE A 123 -7.65 6.28 3.11
C PHE A 123 -6.71 6.65 1.95
N ARG A 124 -7.18 6.61 0.71
CA ARG A 124 -6.43 7.10 -0.46
C ARG A 124 -6.03 8.56 -0.30
N ASN A 125 -6.95 9.41 0.13
CA ASN A 125 -6.69 10.81 0.39
C ASN A 125 -5.68 11.00 1.54
N LEU A 126 -5.76 10.19 2.60
CA LEU A 126 -4.80 10.23 3.70
C LEU A 126 -3.39 9.84 3.25
N VAL A 127 -3.26 8.84 2.39
CA VAL A 127 -1.96 8.46 1.81
C VAL A 127 -1.37 9.60 0.98
N GLN A 128 -2.21 10.28 0.21
CA GLN A 128 -1.78 11.47 -0.54
C GLN A 128 -1.31 12.60 0.38
N GLU A 129 -2.01 12.84 1.48
CA GLU A 129 -1.59 13.84 2.48
C GLU A 129 -0.23 13.48 3.10
N VAL A 130 -0.03 12.20 3.46
CA VAL A 130 1.27 11.72 3.97
C VAL A 130 2.39 11.99 2.97
N ALA A 131 2.16 11.68 1.70
CA ALA A 131 3.15 11.93 0.65
C ALA A 131 3.49 13.41 0.51
N LEU A 132 2.48 14.29 0.55
CA LEU A 132 2.68 15.74 0.50
C LEU A 132 3.46 16.25 1.70
N GLU A 133 3.09 15.85 2.92
CA GLU A 133 3.74 16.31 4.15
C GLU A 133 5.18 15.83 4.28
N THR A 134 5.50 14.67 3.71
CA THR A 134 6.86 14.10 3.76
C THR A 134 7.69 14.38 2.51
N ASN A 135 7.14 15.10 1.55
CA ASN A 135 7.77 15.32 0.24
C ASN A 135 8.16 13.99 -0.46
N SER A 136 7.32 12.98 -0.30
CA SER A 136 7.43 11.68 -0.99
C SER A 136 6.60 11.69 -2.28
N THR A 137 6.83 10.72 -3.15
CA THR A 137 6.07 10.60 -4.40
C THR A 137 4.79 9.80 -4.17
N TYR A 138 3.64 10.42 -4.43
CA TYR A 138 2.34 9.75 -4.40
C TYR A 138 2.02 9.11 -5.74
N ILE A 139 1.54 7.86 -5.72
CA ILE A 139 1.13 7.12 -6.91
C ILE A 139 -0.29 6.58 -6.71
N ASP A 140 -1.21 6.99 -7.58
CA ASP A 140 -2.60 6.52 -7.58
C ASP A 140 -2.83 5.56 -8.76
N LEU A 141 -3.05 4.28 -8.44
CA LEU A 141 -3.39 3.25 -9.41
C LEU A 141 -4.89 3.00 -9.55
N SER A 142 -5.74 3.84 -8.95
CA SER A 142 -7.20 3.63 -8.94
C SER A 142 -7.80 3.53 -10.35
N SER A 143 -7.40 4.42 -11.26
CA SER A 143 -7.89 4.41 -12.64
C SER A 143 -7.49 3.13 -13.38
N LEU A 144 -6.29 2.62 -13.12
CA LEU A 144 -5.83 1.35 -13.69
C LEU A 144 -6.70 0.20 -13.20
N ALA A 145 -6.97 0.13 -11.89
CA ALA A 145 -7.81 -0.90 -11.30
C ALA A 145 -9.27 -0.80 -11.80
N LEU A 146 -9.84 0.39 -11.85
CA LEU A 146 -11.21 0.61 -12.33
C LEU A 146 -11.40 0.24 -13.80
N SER A 147 -10.39 0.49 -14.63
CA SER A 147 -10.40 0.10 -16.05
C SER A 147 -10.20 -1.40 -16.29
N ASN A 148 -9.84 -2.15 -15.25
CA ASN A 148 -9.50 -3.57 -15.31
C ASN A 148 -10.17 -4.36 -14.16
N GLU A 149 -11.41 -4.03 -13.81
CA GLU A 149 -12.14 -4.70 -12.72
C GLU A 149 -12.26 -6.22 -12.91
N ASN A 150 -12.32 -6.67 -14.16
CA ASN A 150 -12.33 -8.08 -14.53
C ASN A 150 -11.03 -8.82 -14.14
N LEU A 151 -9.98 -8.12 -13.81
CA LEU A 151 -8.71 -8.69 -13.33
C LEU A 151 -8.66 -8.85 -11.81
N HIS A 152 -9.71 -8.51 -11.08
CA HIS A 152 -9.85 -8.95 -9.69
C HIS A 152 -10.03 -10.47 -9.64
N THR A 153 -9.62 -11.08 -8.53
CA THR A 153 -9.98 -12.44 -8.19
C THR A 153 -11.45 -12.51 -7.77
N SER A 154 -11.98 -13.71 -7.54
CA SER A 154 -13.37 -13.91 -7.13
C SER A 154 -13.75 -13.20 -5.81
N ASP A 155 -12.78 -12.85 -4.98
CA ASP A 155 -13.02 -12.11 -3.74
C ASP A 155 -13.27 -10.62 -3.95
N GLY A 156 -13.00 -10.10 -5.15
CA GLY A 156 -13.21 -8.71 -5.51
C GLY A 156 -12.20 -7.73 -4.92
N ILE A 157 -11.13 -8.24 -4.31
CA ILE A 157 -10.09 -7.45 -3.64
C ILE A 157 -8.71 -7.69 -4.23
N HIS A 158 -8.28 -8.95 -4.26
CA HIS A 158 -7.01 -9.36 -4.82
C HIS A 158 -7.07 -9.34 -6.35
N PHE A 159 -5.91 -9.38 -6.98
CA PHE A 159 -5.79 -9.30 -8.43
C PHE A 159 -5.20 -10.57 -9.01
N GLN A 160 -5.60 -10.88 -10.25
CA GLN A 160 -5.06 -11.96 -11.03
C GLN A 160 -3.68 -11.59 -11.59
N TYR A 161 -2.96 -12.61 -12.04
CA TYR A 161 -1.61 -12.51 -12.63
C TYR A 161 -1.45 -11.35 -13.62
N ASP A 162 -2.41 -11.19 -14.56
CA ASP A 162 -2.28 -10.23 -15.66
C ASP A 162 -2.32 -8.75 -15.22
N PHE A 163 -2.79 -8.46 -14.00
CA PHE A 163 -2.81 -7.10 -13.49
C PHE A 163 -1.42 -6.61 -13.02
N TYR A 164 -0.57 -7.52 -12.58
CA TYR A 164 0.74 -7.18 -12.02
C TYR A 164 1.71 -6.55 -13.02
N PRO A 165 1.88 -7.07 -14.25
CA PRO A 165 2.69 -6.38 -15.25
C PRO A 165 2.14 -5.01 -15.62
N MET A 166 0.82 -4.80 -15.57
CA MET A 166 0.21 -3.49 -15.81
C MET A 166 0.57 -2.49 -14.70
N MET A 167 0.55 -2.92 -13.45
CA MET A 167 1.01 -2.09 -12.33
C MET A 167 2.49 -1.72 -12.50
N LEU A 168 3.35 -2.69 -12.83
CA LEU A 168 4.78 -2.43 -13.02
C LEU A 168 5.05 -1.46 -14.16
N ASP A 169 4.34 -1.59 -15.28
CA ASP A 169 4.47 -0.66 -16.41
C ASP A 169 4.05 0.77 -16.02
N TYR A 170 2.99 0.90 -15.22
CA TYR A 170 2.57 2.19 -14.71
C TYR A 170 3.63 2.80 -13.78
N LEU A 171 4.20 1.99 -12.88
CA LEU A 171 5.21 2.43 -11.93
C LEU A 171 6.51 2.91 -12.59
N LYS A 172 6.85 2.42 -13.78
CA LYS A 172 8.00 2.89 -14.54
C LYS A 172 7.96 4.38 -14.92
N ASN A 173 6.78 5.00 -14.87
CA ASN A 173 6.65 6.44 -15.08
C ASN A 173 7.17 7.26 -13.88
N TYR A 174 7.36 6.64 -12.73
CA TYR A 174 7.75 7.29 -11.47
C TYR A 174 9.11 6.81 -10.96
N ILE A 175 9.40 5.52 -11.12
CA ILE A 175 10.57 4.88 -10.51
C ILE A 175 11.63 4.67 -11.60
N ASN A 176 12.78 5.32 -11.42
CA ASN A 176 13.94 5.27 -12.34
C ASN A 176 15.07 4.37 -11.80
#